data_6777625e6940ce065958f1e767364566
#
_entry.id   6777625e6940ce065958f1e767364566
#
_cell.length_a   1.000
_cell.length_b   1.000
_cell.length_c   1.000
_cell.angle_alpha   90.00
_cell.angle_beta   90.00
_cell.angle_gamma   90.00
#
_symmetry.space_group_name_H-M   'P 1'
#
loop_
_entity.id
_entity.type
_entity.pdbx_description
1 polymer ?
#
loop_
_entity_poly.entity_id
_entity_poly.type
_entity_poly.pdbx_seq_one_letter_code
_entity_poly.pdbx_strand_id
1 'polypeptide(L)'
;MLFPVSIKGVLLEAGRVVLLENEREEWELPGGRLETGEDPMACLVREFAEELGVSVIIKAILDCWLYEVLPARYVVIVTYGVERAGVEALRLSAEHRRLGTFALDELDGLPMPEGYRRSVRAWAAIAFTAKGSPARLPERGGASASRDF
;
A
#
# COMPACT_ATOMS: atom_id res chain seq x y z
N MET A 1 -7.09 -8.19 24.17
CA MET A 1 -7.73 -7.17 23.32
C MET A 1 -7.48 -7.50 21.87
N LEU A 2 -8.52 -7.48 21.05
CA LEU A 2 -8.40 -7.79 19.61
C LEU A 2 -8.55 -6.52 18.79
N PHE A 3 -7.66 -6.32 17.84
CA PHE A 3 -7.77 -5.24 16.86
C PHE A 3 -8.09 -5.82 15.48
N PRO A 4 -9.01 -5.21 14.72
CA PRO A 4 -9.11 -5.53 13.30
C PRO A 4 -7.81 -5.16 12.58
N VAL A 5 -7.49 -5.90 11.55
CA VAL A 5 -6.31 -5.68 10.70
C VAL A 5 -6.79 -5.37 9.30
N SER A 6 -6.34 -4.26 8.73
CA SER A 6 -6.57 -3.90 7.34
C SER A 6 -5.28 -4.00 6.54
N ILE A 7 -5.37 -4.63 5.39
CA ILE A 7 -4.26 -4.82 4.47
C ILE A 7 -4.46 -3.87 3.29
N LYS A 8 -3.49 -3.01 3.05
CA LYS A 8 -3.56 -1.95 2.05
C LYS A 8 -2.39 -2.04 1.07
N GLY A 9 -2.63 -1.66 -0.17
CA GLY A 9 -1.62 -1.71 -1.22
C GLY A 9 -1.37 -0.38 -1.89
N VAL A 10 -0.10 -0.10 -2.19
CA VAL A 10 0.32 1.05 -2.97
C VAL A 10 0.55 0.60 -4.41
N LEU A 11 -0.34 0.99 -5.30
CA LEU A 11 -0.22 0.79 -6.74
C LEU A 11 0.20 2.11 -7.40
N LEU A 12 1.42 2.12 -7.92
CA LEU A 12 1.96 3.26 -8.68
C LEU A 12 1.96 2.92 -10.17
N GLU A 13 1.38 3.80 -10.97
CA GLU A 13 1.37 3.69 -12.43
C GLU A 13 1.67 5.05 -13.04
N ALA A 14 2.66 5.13 -13.89
CA ALA A 14 3.09 6.39 -14.54
C ALA A 14 3.35 7.52 -13.54
N GLY A 15 3.95 7.20 -12.40
CA GLY A 15 4.26 8.18 -11.33
C GLY A 15 3.07 8.64 -10.52
N ARG A 16 1.93 7.97 -10.64
CA ARG A 16 0.70 8.31 -9.93
C ARG A 16 0.22 7.15 -9.07
N VAL A 17 -0.29 7.47 -7.89
CA VAL A 17 -0.84 6.47 -6.97
C VAL A 17 -2.35 6.35 -7.12
N VAL A 18 -2.84 5.13 -7.06
CA VAL A 18 -4.28 4.84 -7.08
C VAL A 18 -4.83 4.95 -5.66
N LEU A 19 -5.79 5.83 -5.47
CA LEU A 19 -6.49 6.04 -4.20
C LEU A 19 -8.00 5.92 -4.36
N LEU A 20 -8.67 5.59 -3.27
CA LEU A 20 -10.12 5.50 -3.19
C LEU A 20 -10.63 6.49 -2.14
N GLU A 21 -11.73 7.18 -2.45
CA GLU A 21 -12.40 8.05 -1.49
C GLU A 21 -13.42 7.26 -0.69
N ASN A 22 -13.37 7.37 0.63
CA ASN A 22 -14.30 6.73 1.54
C ASN A 22 -15.50 7.62 1.89
N GLU A 23 -16.41 7.11 2.72
CA GLU A 23 -17.64 7.82 3.14
C GLU A 23 -17.36 9.09 3.96
N ARG A 24 -16.17 9.20 4.56
CA ARG A 24 -15.76 10.38 5.34
C ARG A 24 -15.10 11.45 4.48
N GLU A 25 -15.14 11.30 3.16
CA GLU A 25 -14.47 12.18 2.20
C GLU A 25 -12.94 12.22 2.38
N GLU A 26 -12.38 11.14 2.90
CA GLU A 26 -10.94 10.94 2.98
C GLU A 26 -10.47 9.98 1.89
N TRP A 27 -9.26 10.22 1.42
CA TRP A 27 -8.60 9.32 0.48
C TRP A 27 -7.83 8.25 1.22
N GLU A 28 -7.89 7.04 0.70
CA GLU A 28 -7.24 5.89 1.31
C GLU A 28 -6.63 4.97 0.24
N LEU A 29 -5.70 4.13 0.68
CA LEU A 29 -5.15 3.08 -0.16
C LEU A 29 -6.20 1.99 -0.38
N PRO A 30 -6.24 1.37 -1.58
CA PRO A 30 -7.05 0.18 -1.81
C PRO A 30 -6.65 -0.96 -0.88
N GLY A 31 -7.61 -1.77 -0.52
CA GLY A 31 -7.45 -2.91 0.37
C GLY A 31 -8.60 -3.04 1.33
N GLY A 32 -8.51 -3.92 2.28
CA GLY A 32 -9.60 -4.16 3.20
C GLY A 32 -9.22 -5.03 4.38
N ARG A 33 -10.23 -5.45 5.10
CA ARG A 33 -10.06 -6.23 6.33
C ARG A 33 -9.58 -7.64 6.07
N LEU A 34 -8.58 -8.01 6.86
CA LEU A 34 -8.14 -9.40 6.95
C LEU A 34 -9.25 -10.25 7.58
N GLU A 35 -9.62 -11.31 6.91
CA GLU A 35 -10.60 -12.27 7.40
C GLU A 35 -9.91 -13.38 8.21
N THR A 36 -10.68 -14.00 9.10
CA THR A 36 -10.16 -15.10 9.93
C THR A 36 -9.61 -16.23 9.05
N GLY A 37 -8.37 -16.62 9.31
CA GLY A 37 -7.70 -17.68 8.57
C GLY A 37 -7.15 -17.30 7.20
N GLU A 38 -7.28 -16.04 6.83
CA GLU A 38 -6.79 -15.53 5.55
C GLU A 38 -5.33 -15.07 5.67
N ASP A 39 -4.50 -15.41 4.68
CA ASP A 39 -3.15 -14.87 4.57
C ASP A 39 -3.20 -13.37 4.16
N PRO A 40 -2.39 -12.49 4.78
CA PRO A 40 -2.41 -11.07 4.46
C PRO A 40 -2.19 -10.72 2.98
N MET A 41 -1.27 -11.40 2.30
CA MET A 41 -1.03 -11.16 0.88
C MET A 41 -2.20 -11.62 0.02
N ALA A 42 -2.80 -12.76 0.33
CA ALA A 42 -4.00 -13.24 -0.33
C ALA A 42 -5.19 -12.29 -0.13
N CYS A 43 -5.34 -11.75 1.08
CA CYS A 43 -6.32 -10.70 1.38
C CYS A 43 -6.17 -9.51 0.43
N LEU A 44 -4.97 -9.01 0.26
CA LEU A 44 -4.72 -7.84 -0.58
C LEU A 44 -5.02 -8.12 -2.05
N VAL A 45 -4.63 -9.28 -2.57
CA VAL A 45 -4.96 -9.69 -3.94
C VAL A 45 -6.48 -9.76 -4.14
N ARG A 46 -7.19 -10.35 -3.19
CA ARG A 46 -8.66 -10.44 -3.21
C ARG A 46 -9.29 -9.05 -3.21
N GLU A 47 -8.86 -8.16 -2.31
CA GLU A 47 -9.41 -6.82 -2.19
C GLU A 47 -9.19 -5.98 -3.45
N PHE A 48 -8.02 -6.04 -4.07
CA PHE A 48 -7.78 -5.36 -5.34
C PHE A 48 -8.68 -5.87 -6.46
N ALA A 49 -8.93 -7.16 -6.52
CA ALA A 49 -9.86 -7.73 -7.49
C ALA A 49 -11.30 -7.26 -7.23
N GLU A 50 -11.74 -7.26 -5.98
CA GLU A 50 -13.10 -6.85 -5.61
C GLU A 50 -13.33 -5.35 -5.78
N GLU A 51 -12.39 -4.51 -5.30
CA GLU A 51 -12.55 -3.06 -5.31
C GLU A 51 -12.24 -2.42 -6.65
N LEU A 52 -11.22 -2.89 -7.34
CA LEU A 52 -10.67 -2.24 -8.54
C LEU A 52 -10.77 -3.10 -9.80
N GLY A 53 -11.13 -4.35 -9.69
CA GLY A 53 -11.23 -5.27 -10.81
C GLY A 53 -9.90 -5.61 -11.46
N VAL A 54 -8.79 -5.49 -10.74
CA VAL A 54 -7.44 -5.77 -11.25
C VAL A 54 -6.74 -6.83 -10.43
N SER A 55 -5.85 -7.56 -11.10
CA SER A 55 -4.94 -8.50 -10.46
C SER A 55 -3.63 -7.80 -10.13
N VAL A 56 -3.09 -8.07 -8.96
CA VAL A 56 -1.81 -7.49 -8.52
C VAL A 56 -0.86 -8.55 -8.00
N ILE A 57 0.42 -8.22 -8.08
CA ILE A 57 1.52 -9.00 -7.47
C ILE A 57 2.02 -8.20 -6.27
N ILE A 58 2.13 -8.86 -5.12
CA ILE A 58 2.70 -8.26 -3.91
C ILE A 58 4.22 -8.27 -4.03
N LYS A 59 4.83 -7.10 -3.89
CA LYS A 59 6.28 -6.94 -4.10
C LYS A 59 7.07 -6.73 -2.80
N ALA A 60 6.55 -5.96 -1.88
CA ALA A 60 7.28 -5.63 -0.66
C ALA A 60 6.31 -5.22 0.45
N ILE A 61 6.64 -5.56 1.69
CA ILE A 61 5.99 -4.96 2.85
C ILE A 61 6.60 -3.59 3.11
N LEU A 62 5.77 -2.59 3.39
CA LEU A 62 6.21 -1.20 3.55
C LEU A 62 6.13 -0.71 4.98
N ASP A 63 5.01 -0.91 5.65
CA ASP A 63 4.77 -0.36 6.97
C ASP A 63 3.71 -1.17 7.73
N CYS A 64 3.70 -1.01 9.04
CA CYS A 64 2.68 -1.54 9.93
C CYS A 64 2.47 -0.54 11.05
N TRP A 65 1.24 -0.08 11.26
CA TRP A 65 0.97 0.95 12.25
C TRP A 65 -0.44 0.84 12.82
N LEU A 66 -0.60 1.36 14.03
CA LEU A 66 -1.90 1.42 14.68
C LEU A 66 -2.57 2.74 14.32
N TYR A 67 -3.77 2.66 13.79
CA TYR A 67 -4.56 3.80 13.36
C TYR A 67 -5.82 3.94 14.23
N GLU A 68 -5.98 5.12 14.82
CA GLU A 68 -7.20 5.48 15.53
C GLU A 68 -8.19 6.07 14.51
N VAL A 69 -9.10 5.24 14.01
CA VAL A 69 -10.06 5.61 12.96
C VAL A 69 -11.08 6.60 13.47
N LEU A 70 -11.56 6.35 14.67
CA LEU A 70 -12.48 7.18 15.46
C LEU A 70 -12.02 7.12 16.92
N PRO A 71 -12.45 8.05 17.80
CA PRO A 71 -12.05 8.01 19.20
C PRO A 71 -12.22 6.62 19.83
N ALA A 72 -11.13 6.08 20.36
CA ALA A 72 -11.03 4.76 20.97
C ALA A 72 -11.31 3.55 20.00
N ARG A 73 -11.37 3.79 18.71
CA ARG A 73 -11.50 2.73 17.69
C ARG A 73 -10.21 2.61 16.89
N TYR A 74 -9.53 1.51 17.09
CA TYR A 74 -8.21 1.26 16.49
C TYR A 74 -8.28 0.15 15.45
N VAL A 75 -7.43 0.27 14.44
CA VAL A 75 -7.16 -0.76 13.45
C VAL A 75 -5.67 -0.84 13.21
N VAL A 76 -5.15 -2.04 13.07
CA VAL A 76 -3.76 -2.24 12.63
C VAL A 76 -3.76 -2.17 11.11
N ILE A 77 -2.98 -1.27 10.55
CA ILE A 77 -2.80 -1.12 9.11
C ILE A 77 -1.47 -1.76 8.71
N VAL A 78 -1.51 -2.64 7.73
CA VAL A 78 -0.33 -3.21 7.09
C VAL A 78 -0.34 -2.80 5.62
N THR A 79 0.75 -2.21 5.14
CA THR A 79 0.84 -1.74 3.77
C THR A 79 1.90 -2.48 2.97
N TYR A 80 1.58 -2.74 1.71
CA TYR A 80 2.46 -3.39 0.74
C TYR A 80 2.58 -2.56 -0.52
N GLY A 81 3.76 -2.60 -1.14
CA GLY A 81 3.93 -2.17 -2.52
C GLY A 81 3.47 -3.28 -3.46
N VAL A 82 2.67 -2.93 -4.45
CA VAL A 82 2.12 -3.89 -5.41
C VAL A 82 2.37 -3.43 -6.84
N GLU A 83 2.32 -4.37 -7.77
CA GLU A 83 2.36 -4.11 -9.21
C GLU A 83 1.17 -4.80 -9.89
N ARG A 84 0.68 -4.21 -10.94
CA ARG A 84 -0.38 -4.81 -11.74
C ARG A 84 0.13 -6.08 -12.41
N ALA A 85 -0.66 -7.16 -12.34
CA ALA A 85 -0.33 -8.45 -12.95
C ALA A 85 -1.00 -8.67 -14.31
N GLY A 86 -2.01 -7.88 -14.65
CA GLY A 86 -2.82 -8.04 -15.85
C GLY A 86 -3.01 -6.71 -16.59
N VAL A 87 -3.91 -6.72 -17.56
CA VAL A 87 -4.19 -5.58 -18.45
C VAL A 87 -5.60 -5.03 -18.25
N GLU A 88 -6.33 -5.51 -17.26
CA GLU A 88 -7.70 -5.08 -16.98
C GLU A 88 -7.73 -3.59 -16.59
N ALA A 89 -8.75 -2.89 -17.04
CA ALA A 89 -8.96 -1.50 -16.64
C ALA A 89 -9.38 -1.39 -15.17
N LEU A 90 -8.92 -0.36 -14.48
CA LEU A 90 -9.36 -0.04 -13.13
C LEU A 90 -10.87 0.23 -13.10
N ARG A 91 -11.56 -0.39 -12.15
CA ARG A 91 -12.99 -0.18 -11.91
C ARG A 91 -13.20 0.16 -10.45
N LEU A 92 -14.19 1.00 -10.18
CA LEU A 92 -14.60 1.32 -8.82
C LEU A 92 -15.74 0.41 -8.40
N SER A 93 -15.63 -0.22 -7.22
CA SER A 93 -16.73 -0.96 -6.61
C SER A 93 -17.77 0.01 -6.01
N ALA A 94 -18.98 -0.50 -5.75
CA ALA A 94 -20.07 0.28 -5.16
C ALA A 94 -19.78 0.75 -3.71
N GLU A 95 -18.77 0.20 -3.05
CA GLU A 95 -18.42 0.52 -1.66
C GLU A 95 -17.67 1.84 -1.50
N HIS A 96 -17.11 2.38 -2.59
CA HIS A 96 -16.34 3.62 -2.57
C HIS A 96 -17.00 4.70 -3.42
N ARG A 97 -16.80 5.95 -3.03
CA ARG A 97 -17.40 7.11 -3.71
C ARG A 97 -16.67 7.48 -4.99
N ARG A 98 -15.35 7.49 -4.96
CA ARG A 98 -14.52 7.85 -6.11
C ARG A 98 -13.22 7.08 -6.14
N LEU A 99 -12.73 6.86 -7.34
CA LEU A 99 -11.38 6.42 -7.61
C LEU A 99 -10.60 7.60 -8.21
N GLY A 100 -9.38 7.80 -7.74
CA GLY A 100 -8.50 8.82 -8.30
C GLY A 100 -7.08 8.34 -8.43
N THR A 101 -6.33 8.97 -9.32
CA THR A 101 -4.89 8.80 -9.41
C THR A 101 -4.23 10.14 -9.15
N PHE A 102 -3.21 10.14 -8.31
CA PHE A 102 -2.58 11.37 -7.84
C PHE A 102 -1.06 11.31 -7.99
N ALA A 103 -0.47 12.40 -8.46
CA ALA A 103 0.96 12.56 -8.43
C ALA A 103 1.44 12.70 -6.97
N LEU A 104 2.70 12.38 -6.72
CA LEU A 104 3.24 12.38 -5.35
C LEU A 104 3.19 13.77 -4.69
N ASP A 105 3.34 14.82 -5.46
CA ASP A 105 3.29 16.20 -4.97
C ASP A 105 1.86 16.67 -4.63
N GLU A 106 0.84 15.95 -5.05
CA GLU A 106 -0.55 16.23 -4.70
C GLU A 106 -0.96 15.66 -3.32
N LEU A 107 -0.20 14.71 -2.78
CA LEU A 107 -0.60 13.95 -1.58
C LEU A 107 -0.79 14.82 -0.34
N ASP A 108 0.05 15.82 -0.14
CA ASP A 108 -0.02 16.68 1.04
C ASP A 108 -1.28 17.56 1.07
N GLY A 109 -1.89 17.79 -0.08
CA GLY A 109 -3.15 18.52 -0.20
C GLY A 109 -4.41 17.68 -0.06
N LEU A 110 -4.28 16.36 0.08
CA LEU A 110 -5.42 15.46 0.20
C LEU A 110 -5.76 15.17 1.67
N PRO A 111 -7.06 15.12 2.02
CA PRO A 111 -7.47 14.58 3.32
C PRO A 111 -7.23 13.08 3.33
N MET A 112 -6.19 12.65 4.04
CA MET A 112 -5.84 11.24 4.17
C MET A 112 -4.94 11.03 5.40
N PRO A 113 -4.99 9.84 6.00
CA PRO A 113 -4.07 9.49 7.09
C PRO A 113 -2.61 9.56 6.68
N GLU A 114 -1.76 10.11 7.55
CA GLU A 114 -0.33 10.28 7.28
C GLU A 114 0.41 8.97 7.02
N GLY A 115 0.00 7.90 7.67
CA GLY A 115 0.59 6.57 7.44
C GLY A 115 0.51 6.11 5.99
N TYR A 116 -0.57 6.47 5.29
CA TYR A 116 -0.70 6.15 3.87
C TYR A 116 0.28 6.96 3.02
N ARG A 117 0.48 8.25 3.32
CA ARG A 117 1.48 9.08 2.62
C ARG A 117 2.89 8.50 2.78
N ARG A 118 3.25 8.08 3.99
CA ARG A 118 4.55 7.43 4.26
C ARG A 118 4.74 6.20 3.39
N SER A 119 3.71 5.35 3.33
CA SER A 119 3.76 4.12 2.53
C SER A 119 3.90 4.41 1.03
N VAL A 120 3.16 5.38 0.52
CA VAL A 120 3.26 5.79 -0.89
C VAL A 120 4.68 6.26 -1.21
N ARG A 121 5.24 7.12 -0.39
CA ARG A 121 6.59 7.64 -0.58
C ARG A 121 7.66 6.56 -0.46
N ALA A 122 7.49 5.64 0.48
CA ALA A 122 8.40 4.50 0.64
C ALA A 122 8.40 3.61 -0.61
N TRP A 123 7.23 3.29 -1.14
CA TRP A 123 7.12 2.48 -2.36
C TRP A 123 7.64 3.23 -3.58
N ALA A 124 7.35 4.52 -3.70
CA ALA A 124 7.86 5.34 -4.79
C ALA A 124 9.40 5.38 -4.81
N ALA A 125 10.03 5.49 -3.67
CA ALA A 125 11.50 5.46 -3.56
C ALA A 125 12.08 4.13 -4.02
N ILE A 126 11.48 3.01 -3.63
CA ILE A 126 11.90 1.66 -4.03
C ILE A 126 11.68 1.46 -5.54
N ALA A 127 10.50 1.82 -6.04
CA ALA A 127 10.15 1.66 -7.46
C ALA A 127 11.02 2.53 -8.37
N PHE A 128 11.34 3.76 -7.96
CA PHE A 128 12.22 4.65 -8.70
C PHE A 128 13.64 4.09 -8.80
N THR A 129 14.16 3.57 -7.70
CA THR A 129 15.49 2.94 -7.67
C THR A 129 15.58 1.72 -8.58
N ALA A 130 14.51 0.92 -8.66
CA ALA A 130 14.46 -0.29 -9.49
C ALA A 130 14.37 0.01 -11.00
N LYS A 131 13.77 1.16 -11.39
CA LYS A 131 13.38 1.41 -12.78
C LYS A 131 14.34 2.24 -13.61
N GLY A 132 15.32 2.89 -13.04
CA GLY A 132 15.94 3.80 -13.95
C GLY A 132 17.15 4.56 -13.56
N SER A 133 17.72 4.32 -12.47
CA SER A 133 19.02 4.84 -12.16
C SER A 133 19.82 3.77 -11.46
N PRO A 134 21.09 3.57 -11.82
CA PRO A 134 22.00 2.77 -11.02
C PRO A 134 22.29 3.52 -9.72
N ALA A 135 21.28 3.73 -8.90
CA ALA A 135 21.55 4.00 -7.51
C ALA A 135 22.13 2.69 -6.99
N ARG A 136 23.48 2.62 -6.99
CA ARG A 136 24.14 1.55 -6.26
C ARG A 136 23.55 1.56 -4.87
N LEU A 137 22.91 0.45 -4.51
CA LEU A 137 22.75 0.15 -3.11
C LEU A 137 24.13 0.35 -2.48
N PRO A 138 24.23 1.05 -1.35
CA PRO A 138 25.49 1.10 -0.65
C PRO A 138 25.93 -0.35 -0.50
N GLU A 139 27.09 -0.67 -1.05
CA GLU A 139 27.70 -1.96 -0.81
C GLU A 139 27.68 -2.10 0.69
N ARG A 140 26.96 -3.08 1.18
CA ARG A 140 27.13 -3.50 2.56
C ARG A 140 28.59 -3.91 2.61
N GLY A 141 29.39 -3.04 3.16
CA GLY A 141 30.78 -3.34 3.41
C GLY A 141 30.78 -4.70 4.04
N GLY A 142 31.39 -5.64 3.38
CA GLY A 142 31.48 -7.00 3.86
C GLY A 142 32.13 -6.99 5.22
N ALA A 143 31.31 -6.92 6.24
CA ALA A 143 31.73 -7.40 7.52
C ALA A 143 31.83 -8.90 7.35
N SER A 144 33.00 -9.37 7.02
CA SER A 144 33.37 -10.76 7.22
C SER A 144 33.22 -11.02 8.70
N ALA A 145 32.06 -11.42 9.08
CA ALA A 145 31.87 -12.03 10.38
C ALA A 145 32.41 -13.45 10.25
N SER A 146 33.66 -13.61 10.56
CA SER A 146 34.16 -14.92 10.94
C SER A 146 33.43 -15.32 12.22
N ARG A 147 32.42 -16.14 12.06
CA ARG A 147 31.80 -16.82 13.19
C ARG A 147 32.59 -18.09 13.42
N ASP A 148 33.52 -18.04 14.28
CA ASP A 148 34.06 -19.21 14.95
C ASP A 148 33.02 -19.63 16.00
N PHE A 149 32.38 -20.72 15.74
CA PHE A 149 31.71 -21.53 16.74
C PHE A 149 32.37 -22.89 16.76
#